data_e8d77979f575a0049279d13051f820fe
#
_entry.id   e8d77979f575a0049279d13051f820fe
#
_cell.length_a   1.000
_cell.length_b   1.000
_cell.length_c   1.000
_cell.angle_alpha   90.00
_cell.angle_beta   90.00
_cell.angle_gamma   90.00
#
_symmetry.space_group_name_H-M   'P 1'
#
loop_
_entity.id
_entity.type
_entity.pdbx_description
1 polymer ?
#
loop_
_entity_poly.entity_id
_entity_poly.type
_entity_poly.pdbx_seq_one_letter_code
_entity_poly.pdbx_strand_id
1 'polypeptide(L)'
;MKWKILLAAVLVISAAVAYYFYSQQIEAETAQTYETEKVIRMDLSKTVSATGTIQPRESVEVSSKITARIKEVLVEENQHVTAGQIVAILDGKDYEAKLNQANFALTNTSQKLARIKRLYEIGAKSKADLEDAQYNYDRAKSEVELAESDVNETVITAPMDGIVVGEPLTAGTMAVQGNSNPTVIMRIADLSEKLVKAKVDETDIGSVKVGARAAFTVDAYPDEKFFATVNKISQTDTSNSWNSTSSSSSSSSSNAVIYYYVTFNAPDPKNLLLPAMTARLDITVGHAENSLCVPIEAVKTDGGGSYVERVTVDAQGKQSAEKVYITVGLYGEEFVEVASGDLQAGDDVSVTYQAAAKKTSTQSGGGGRGGMGRMPPM
;
A
#
# COMPACT_ATOMS: atom_id res chain seq x y z
N MET A 1 -22.84 63.96 -71.06
CA MET A 1 -23.14 63.87 -69.58
C MET A 1 -23.78 62.56 -69.13
N LYS A 2 -24.65 61.96 -69.93
CA LYS A 2 -25.39 60.71 -69.55
C LYS A 2 -24.53 59.48 -69.33
N TRP A 3 -23.35 59.33 -69.97
CA TRP A 3 -22.50 58.18 -69.85
C TRP A 3 -21.67 58.14 -68.51
N LYS A 4 -21.32 59.33 -67.96
CA LYS A 4 -20.65 59.43 -66.65
C LYS A 4 -21.58 59.05 -65.49
N ILE A 5 -22.91 59.28 -65.63
CA ILE A 5 -23.93 58.88 -64.65
C ILE A 5 -24.12 57.37 -64.68
N LEU A 6 -24.07 56.74 -65.88
CA LEU A 6 -24.18 55.27 -66.01
C LEU A 6 -22.96 54.58 -65.42
N LEU A 7 -21.74 55.09 -65.58
CA LEU A 7 -20.56 54.54 -64.91
C LEU A 7 -20.56 54.68 -63.39
N ALA A 8 -21.07 55.81 -62.86
CA ALA A 8 -21.22 56.01 -61.42
C ALA A 8 -22.28 55.05 -60.81
N ALA A 9 -23.39 54.80 -61.52
CA ALA A 9 -24.40 53.86 -61.10
C ALA A 9 -23.89 52.38 -61.02
N VAL A 10 -23.10 51.97 -62.04
CA VAL A 10 -22.44 50.67 -62.12
C VAL A 10 -21.46 50.50 -60.96
N LEU A 11 -20.67 51.55 -60.65
CA LEU A 11 -19.72 51.54 -59.55
C LEU A 11 -20.41 51.40 -58.14
N VAL A 12 -21.56 52.10 -57.92
CA VAL A 12 -22.33 52.00 -56.72
C VAL A 12 -22.98 50.63 -56.58
N ILE A 13 -23.49 50.06 -57.66
CA ILE A 13 -24.08 48.69 -57.64
C ILE A 13 -23.00 47.67 -57.40
N SER A 14 -21.83 47.77 -57.99
CA SER A 14 -20.73 46.83 -57.70
C SER A 14 -20.19 46.94 -56.29
N ALA A 15 -20.15 48.15 -55.72
CA ALA A 15 -19.80 48.35 -54.30
C ALA A 15 -20.86 47.78 -53.35
N ALA A 16 -22.14 47.94 -53.70
CA ALA A 16 -23.25 47.37 -52.89
C ALA A 16 -23.26 45.82 -52.95
N VAL A 17 -22.97 45.24 -54.11
CA VAL A 17 -22.84 43.77 -54.27
C VAL A 17 -21.59 43.27 -53.57
N ALA A 18 -20.48 43.95 -53.65
CA ALA A 18 -19.26 43.59 -52.92
C ALA A 18 -19.45 43.69 -51.41
N TYR A 19 -20.15 44.73 -50.94
CA TYR A 19 -20.49 44.90 -49.53
C TYR A 19 -21.46 43.79 -49.04
N TYR A 20 -22.43 43.40 -49.84
CA TYR A 20 -23.35 42.31 -49.56
C TYR A 20 -22.64 40.95 -49.49
N PHE A 21 -21.74 40.66 -50.41
CA PHE A 21 -20.92 39.44 -50.34
C PHE A 21 -19.93 39.48 -49.20
N TYR A 22 -19.34 40.61 -48.87
CA TYR A 22 -18.42 40.78 -47.76
C TYR A 22 -19.14 40.63 -46.39
N SER A 23 -20.39 41.18 -46.28
CA SER A 23 -21.18 40.96 -45.07
C SER A 23 -21.62 39.51 -44.89
N GLN A 24 -21.95 38.79 -45.96
CA GLN A 24 -22.25 37.34 -45.88
C GLN A 24 -21.02 36.50 -45.54
N GLN A 25 -19.82 36.90 -45.97
CA GLN A 25 -18.59 36.20 -45.60
C GLN A 25 -18.24 36.39 -44.11
N ILE A 26 -18.51 37.55 -43.54
CA ILE A 26 -18.30 37.81 -42.12
C ILE A 26 -19.28 37.00 -41.24
N GLU A 27 -20.53 36.83 -41.68
CA GLU A 27 -21.49 35.99 -40.98
C GLU A 27 -21.17 34.48 -41.04
N ALA A 28 -20.53 34.01 -42.13
CA ALA A 28 -20.11 32.63 -42.31
C ALA A 28 -18.84 32.27 -41.50
N GLU A 29 -17.96 33.26 -41.23
CA GLU A 29 -16.71 33.03 -40.49
C GLU A 29 -16.89 32.97 -38.96
N THR A 30 -18.09 33.30 -38.47
CA THR A 30 -18.44 33.29 -37.04
C THR A 30 -19.29 32.07 -36.60
N ALA A 31 -19.48 31.07 -37.45
CA ALA A 31 -20.10 29.82 -37.07
C ALA A 31 -19.10 29.01 -36.25
N GLN A 32 -19.02 29.27 -34.94
CA GLN A 32 -18.25 28.42 -34.04
C GLN A 32 -18.93 27.04 -34.03
N THR A 33 -18.23 26.04 -34.55
CA THR A 33 -18.66 24.65 -34.40
C THR A 33 -18.16 24.14 -33.07
N TYR A 34 -19.07 23.86 -32.18
CA TYR A 34 -18.76 23.24 -30.87
C TYR A 34 -18.74 21.74 -31.03
N GLU A 35 -17.69 21.12 -30.55
CA GLU A 35 -17.69 19.69 -30.31
C GLU A 35 -18.54 19.43 -29.06
N THR A 36 -19.54 18.55 -29.16
CA THR A 36 -20.51 18.37 -28.08
C THR A 36 -20.56 16.94 -27.62
N GLU A 37 -20.76 16.76 -26.32
CA GLU A 37 -21.02 15.49 -25.69
C GLU A 37 -22.27 15.57 -24.82
N LYS A 38 -22.96 14.43 -24.62
CA LYS A 38 -24.24 14.42 -23.92
C LYS A 38 -24.09 14.28 -22.45
N VAL A 39 -24.92 15.04 -21.74
CA VAL A 39 -25.14 14.85 -20.30
C VAL A 39 -25.89 13.54 -20.10
N ILE A 40 -25.32 12.61 -19.33
CA ILE A 40 -25.87 11.29 -19.09
C ILE A 40 -26.11 11.06 -17.59
N ARG A 41 -27.01 10.12 -17.28
CA ARG A 41 -27.13 9.60 -15.91
C ARG A 41 -26.41 8.28 -15.82
N MET A 42 -25.50 8.18 -14.85
CA MET A 42 -24.75 6.96 -14.60
C MET A 42 -24.35 6.86 -13.13
N ASP A 43 -23.96 5.67 -12.74
CA ASP A 43 -23.32 5.45 -11.46
C ASP A 43 -21.86 5.89 -11.57
N LEU A 44 -21.46 6.81 -10.70
CA LEU A 44 -20.10 7.35 -10.67
C LEU A 44 -19.38 6.87 -9.42
N SER A 45 -18.18 6.34 -9.59
CA SER A 45 -17.33 5.95 -8.48
C SER A 45 -15.96 6.63 -8.59
N LYS A 46 -15.49 7.13 -7.46
CA LYS A 46 -14.12 7.60 -7.34
C LYS A 46 -13.28 6.50 -6.71
N THR A 47 -12.22 6.11 -7.39
CA THR A 47 -11.30 5.09 -6.93
C THR A 47 -9.92 5.68 -6.62
N VAL A 48 -9.23 5.09 -5.66
CA VAL A 48 -7.83 5.33 -5.35
C VAL A 48 -7.08 4.05 -5.59
N SER A 49 -6.11 4.08 -6.49
CA SER A 49 -5.29 2.92 -6.80
C SER A 49 -4.14 2.77 -5.80
N ALA A 50 -3.90 1.54 -5.35
CA ALA A 50 -2.84 1.22 -4.42
C ALA A 50 -2.20 -0.13 -4.76
N THR A 51 -0.95 -0.30 -4.35
CA THR A 51 -0.25 -1.59 -4.47
C THR A 51 0.03 -2.16 -3.10
N GLY A 52 -0.16 -3.46 -2.94
CA GLY A 52 0.03 -4.13 -1.68
C GLY A 52 0.55 -5.55 -1.81
N THR A 53 0.68 -6.20 -0.69
CA THR A 53 1.08 -7.61 -0.59
C THR A 53 0.09 -8.38 0.25
N ILE A 54 -0.15 -9.63 -0.14
CA ILE A 54 -0.95 -10.57 0.63
C ILE A 54 -0.15 -11.00 1.86
N GLN A 55 -0.77 -10.94 3.01
CA GLN A 55 -0.17 -11.36 4.28
C GLN A 55 -1.13 -12.34 5.01
N PRO A 56 -0.61 -13.27 5.78
CA PRO A 56 -1.42 -14.05 6.68
C PRO A 56 -1.98 -13.14 7.79
N ARG A 57 -3.04 -13.59 8.45
CA ARG A 57 -3.58 -12.89 9.63
C ARG A 57 -2.54 -12.74 10.72
N GLU A 58 -1.90 -13.82 11.07
CA GLU A 58 -0.82 -13.88 12.05
C GLU A 58 0.31 -14.76 11.53
N SER A 59 1.54 -14.40 11.85
CA SER A 59 2.71 -15.22 11.56
C SER A 59 3.75 -15.05 12.65
N VAL A 60 4.34 -16.16 13.08
CA VAL A 60 5.35 -16.18 14.12
C VAL A 60 6.58 -16.92 13.62
N GLU A 61 7.73 -16.32 13.85
CA GLU A 61 9.02 -16.97 13.62
C GLU A 61 9.39 -17.80 14.83
N VAL A 62 9.58 -19.09 14.62
CA VAL A 62 10.03 -20.02 15.66
C VAL A 62 11.54 -20.03 15.66
N SER A 63 12.13 -19.48 16.72
CA SER A 63 13.57 -19.39 16.91
C SER A 63 13.99 -20.14 18.17
N SER A 64 15.30 -20.47 18.25
CA SER A 64 15.85 -21.11 19.44
C SER A 64 16.18 -20.07 20.51
N LYS A 65 15.84 -20.40 21.78
CA LYS A 65 16.24 -19.65 22.95
C LYS A 65 17.60 -20.09 23.53
N ILE A 66 18.13 -21.20 23.03
CA ILE A 66 19.44 -21.75 23.43
C ILE A 66 20.30 -21.98 22.20
N THR A 67 21.60 -22.03 22.38
CA THR A 67 22.54 -22.34 21.30
C THR A 67 22.82 -23.84 21.30
N ALA A 68 22.26 -24.55 20.30
CA ALA A 68 22.45 -25.98 20.16
C ALA A 68 22.29 -26.41 18.68
N ARG A 69 22.80 -27.59 18.32
CA ARG A 69 22.59 -28.15 16.98
C ARG A 69 21.19 -28.77 16.88
N ILE A 70 20.52 -28.54 15.75
CA ILE A 70 19.26 -29.19 15.44
C ILE A 70 19.53 -30.69 15.25
N LYS A 71 18.93 -31.52 16.11
CA LYS A 71 19.04 -32.99 16.04
C LYS A 71 18.06 -33.54 15.02
N GLU A 72 16.83 -33.07 15.05
CA GLU A 72 15.75 -33.56 14.22
C GLU A 72 14.70 -32.46 14.03
N VAL A 73 14.10 -32.41 12.84
CA VAL A 73 12.93 -31.57 12.53
C VAL A 73 11.79 -32.51 12.19
N LEU A 74 10.66 -32.33 12.87
CA LEU A 74 9.52 -33.27 12.86
C LEU A 74 8.39 -32.82 11.94
N VAL A 75 8.54 -31.68 11.29
CA VAL A 75 7.51 -31.06 10.42
C VAL A 75 8.14 -30.67 9.09
N GLU A 76 7.29 -30.67 8.05
CA GLU A 76 7.66 -30.29 6.69
C GLU A 76 6.97 -28.99 6.30
N GLU A 77 7.42 -28.38 5.20
CA GLU A 77 6.76 -27.23 4.59
C GLU A 77 5.31 -27.55 4.23
N ASN A 78 4.42 -26.58 4.41
CA ASN A 78 2.97 -26.68 4.19
C ASN A 78 2.24 -27.66 5.14
N GLN A 79 2.91 -28.20 6.15
CA GLN A 79 2.26 -29.05 7.15
C GLN A 79 1.46 -28.22 8.16
N HIS A 80 0.28 -28.70 8.51
CA HIS A 80 -0.52 -28.17 9.61
C HIS A 80 0.08 -28.58 10.96
N VAL A 81 0.20 -27.61 11.87
CA VAL A 81 0.67 -27.79 13.24
C VAL A 81 -0.31 -27.15 14.23
N THR A 82 -0.37 -27.73 15.42
CA THR A 82 -1.19 -27.20 16.52
C THR A 82 -0.30 -26.59 17.60
N ALA A 83 -0.84 -25.61 18.33
CA ALA A 83 -0.14 -24.99 19.46
C ALA A 83 0.34 -26.04 20.47
N GLY A 84 1.63 -25.95 20.88
CA GLY A 84 2.27 -26.93 21.77
C GLY A 84 2.78 -28.21 21.07
N GLN A 85 2.52 -28.42 19.79
CA GLN A 85 3.08 -29.55 19.04
C GLN A 85 4.59 -29.41 18.93
N ILE A 86 5.33 -30.50 19.15
CA ILE A 86 6.78 -30.52 18.99
C ILE A 86 7.11 -30.45 17.48
N VAL A 87 7.91 -29.46 17.10
CA VAL A 87 8.26 -29.19 15.70
C VAL A 87 9.73 -29.45 15.40
N ALA A 88 10.62 -29.29 16.38
CA ALA A 88 12.03 -29.63 16.25
C ALA A 88 12.62 -30.05 17.61
N ILE A 89 13.69 -30.80 17.55
CA ILE A 89 14.45 -31.24 18.74
C ILE A 89 15.91 -30.81 18.54
N LEU A 90 16.46 -30.15 19.54
CA LEU A 90 17.86 -29.76 19.59
C LEU A 90 18.72 -30.82 20.31
N ASP A 91 20.00 -30.87 20.06
CA ASP A 91 20.95 -31.72 20.82
C ASP A 91 21.16 -31.12 22.23
N GLY A 92 20.49 -31.71 23.21
CA GLY A 92 20.45 -31.25 24.59
C GLY A 92 21.49 -31.89 25.51
N LYS A 93 22.44 -32.71 25.00
CA LYS A 93 23.37 -33.47 25.85
C LYS A 93 24.15 -32.62 26.84
N ASP A 94 24.61 -31.43 26.40
CA ASP A 94 25.36 -30.53 27.27
C ASP A 94 24.45 -29.91 28.36
N TYR A 95 23.20 -29.65 28.05
CA TYR A 95 22.20 -29.12 28.97
C TYR A 95 21.75 -30.19 29.97
N GLU A 96 21.55 -31.42 29.52
CA GLU A 96 21.27 -32.57 30.41
C GLU A 96 22.44 -32.81 31.36
N ALA A 97 23.68 -32.71 30.94
CA ALA A 97 24.87 -32.83 31.78
C ALA A 97 24.91 -31.71 32.85
N LYS A 98 24.56 -30.45 32.47
CA LYS A 98 24.44 -29.34 33.42
C LYS A 98 23.35 -29.58 34.46
N LEU A 99 22.18 -30.06 34.03
CA LEU A 99 21.06 -30.40 34.91
C LEU A 99 21.50 -31.47 35.91
N ASN A 100 22.17 -32.52 35.45
CA ASN A 100 22.68 -33.56 36.34
C ASN A 100 23.70 -32.99 37.35
N GLN A 101 24.58 -32.09 36.93
CA GLN A 101 25.53 -31.42 37.84
C GLN A 101 24.80 -30.57 38.88
N ALA A 102 23.77 -29.81 38.49
CA ALA A 102 22.95 -29.01 39.41
C ALA A 102 22.20 -29.90 40.40
N ASN A 103 21.66 -31.02 39.96
CA ASN A 103 20.98 -32.00 40.83
C ASN A 103 21.94 -32.61 41.87
N PHE A 104 23.18 -32.94 41.51
CA PHE A 104 24.18 -33.37 42.47
C PHE A 104 24.51 -32.30 43.51
N ALA A 105 24.62 -31.01 43.08
CA ALA A 105 24.83 -29.91 44.00
C ALA A 105 23.66 -29.71 44.96
N LEU A 106 22.41 -29.80 44.46
CA LEU A 106 21.20 -29.74 45.27
C LEU A 106 21.15 -30.86 46.30
N THR A 107 21.46 -32.09 45.88
CA THR A 107 21.51 -33.26 46.77
C THR A 107 22.53 -33.06 47.88
N ASN A 108 23.72 -32.58 47.60
CA ASN A 108 24.79 -32.30 48.55
C ASN A 108 24.34 -31.22 49.58
N THR A 109 23.82 -30.09 49.06
CA THR A 109 23.39 -28.97 49.90
C THR A 109 22.20 -29.35 50.78
N SER A 110 21.26 -30.14 50.27
CA SER A 110 20.11 -30.63 51.03
C SER A 110 20.55 -31.52 52.19
N GLN A 111 21.50 -32.44 51.98
CA GLN A 111 22.06 -33.29 53.06
C GLN A 111 22.82 -32.45 54.08
N LYS A 112 23.56 -31.42 53.64
CA LYS A 112 24.27 -30.49 54.52
C LYS A 112 23.28 -29.69 55.37
N LEU A 113 22.21 -29.15 54.77
CA LEU A 113 21.17 -28.41 55.47
C LEU A 113 20.49 -29.31 56.53
N ALA A 114 20.09 -30.53 56.16
CA ALA A 114 19.48 -31.48 57.07
C ALA A 114 20.39 -31.83 58.27
N ARG A 115 21.70 -31.88 58.02
CA ARG A 115 22.69 -32.12 59.09
C ARG A 115 22.82 -30.90 60.00
N ILE A 116 23.00 -29.70 59.45
CA ILE A 116 23.13 -28.45 60.20
C ILE A 116 21.84 -28.19 61.02
N LYS A 117 20.67 -28.44 60.45
CA LYS A 117 19.37 -28.31 61.13
C LYS A 117 19.31 -29.18 62.40
N ARG A 118 19.67 -30.47 62.29
CA ARG A 118 19.77 -31.35 63.41
C ARG A 118 20.75 -30.90 64.54
N LEU A 119 21.93 -30.38 64.09
CA LEU A 119 22.93 -29.87 65.04
C LEU A 119 22.50 -28.53 65.70
N TYR A 120 21.74 -27.70 64.99
CA TYR A 120 21.15 -26.49 65.55
C TYR A 120 20.06 -26.84 66.61
N GLU A 121 19.21 -27.81 66.33
CA GLU A 121 18.15 -28.28 67.26
C GLU A 121 18.72 -28.77 68.60
N ILE A 122 19.94 -29.34 68.61
CA ILE A 122 20.62 -29.77 69.85
C ILE A 122 21.60 -28.70 70.43
N GLY A 123 21.56 -27.47 69.84
CA GLY A 123 22.42 -26.34 70.27
C GLY A 123 23.89 -26.43 69.87
N ALA A 124 24.29 -27.37 68.99
CA ALA A 124 25.68 -27.60 68.56
C ALA A 124 26.11 -26.71 67.39
N LYS A 125 25.18 -25.94 66.76
CA LYS A 125 25.40 -25.00 65.66
C LYS A 125 24.64 -23.70 65.89
N SER A 126 25.19 -22.59 65.38
CA SER A 126 24.56 -21.28 65.46
C SER A 126 23.41 -21.10 64.48
N LYS A 127 22.54 -20.10 64.71
CA LYS A 127 21.47 -19.72 63.77
C LYS A 127 22.06 -19.25 62.47
N ALA A 128 23.20 -18.54 62.47
CA ALA A 128 23.88 -18.11 61.24
C ALA A 128 24.33 -19.30 60.38
N ASP A 129 24.86 -20.40 61.02
CA ASP A 129 25.21 -21.61 60.26
C ASP A 129 24.01 -22.23 59.57
N LEU A 130 22.83 -22.18 60.24
CA LEU A 130 21.57 -22.72 59.68
C LEU A 130 21.09 -21.85 58.50
N GLU A 131 21.13 -20.53 58.65
CA GLU A 131 20.76 -19.57 57.61
C GLU A 131 21.68 -19.70 56.41
N ASP A 132 22.99 -19.83 56.59
CA ASP A 132 23.97 -20.08 55.52
C ASP A 132 23.70 -21.42 54.79
N ALA A 133 23.36 -22.47 55.53
CA ALA A 133 23.06 -23.76 54.93
C ALA A 133 21.75 -23.74 54.15
N GLN A 134 20.76 -23.00 54.65
CA GLN A 134 19.49 -22.74 53.92
C GLN A 134 19.72 -21.96 52.65
N TYR A 135 20.48 -20.84 52.71
CA TYR A 135 20.82 -20.04 51.54
C TYR A 135 21.50 -20.89 50.45
N ASN A 136 22.48 -21.73 50.80
CA ASN A 136 23.17 -22.58 49.84
C ASN A 136 22.25 -23.63 49.21
N TYR A 137 21.29 -24.14 49.97
CA TYR A 137 20.27 -25.06 49.45
C TYR A 137 19.34 -24.37 48.46
N ASP A 138 18.83 -23.18 48.84
CA ASP A 138 17.90 -22.42 47.99
C ASP A 138 18.58 -21.98 46.71
N ARG A 139 19.84 -21.59 46.79
CA ARG A 139 20.65 -21.27 45.60
C ARG A 139 20.81 -22.50 44.68
N ALA A 140 21.17 -23.68 45.23
CA ALA A 140 21.31 -24.88 44.43
C ALA A 140 19.97 -25.34 43.82
N LYS A 141 18.87 -25.09 44.51
CA LYS A 141 17.51 -25.35 44.00
C LYS A 141 17.22 -24.45 42.77
N SER A 142 17.53 -23.15 42.87
CA SER A 142 17.35 -22.24 41.75
C SER A 142 18.26 -22.57 40.55
N GLU A 143 19.48 -23.11 40.78
CA GLU A 143 20.36 -23.61 39.70
C GLU A 143 19.77 -24.84 38.99
N VAL A 144 19.05 -25.72 39.72
CA VAL A 144 18.33 -26.85 39.09
C VAL A 144 17.17 -26.33 38.25
N GLU A 145 16.36 -25.43 38.76
CA GLU A 145 15.20 -24.86 38.09
C GLU A 145 15.65 -24.17 36.76
N LEU A 146 16.81 -23.44 36.77
CA LEU A 146 17.39 -22.84 35.58
C LEU A 146 17.83 -23.91 34.55
N ALA A 147 18.56 -24.94 35.02
CA ALA A 147 19.04 -26.01 34.16
C ALA A 147 17.89 -26.86 33.57
N GLU A 148 16.80 -27.05 34.32
CA GLU A 148 15.59 -27.70 33.83
C GLU A 148 14.92 -26.86 32.72
N SER A 149 14.85 -25.53 32.92
CA SER A 149 14.34 -24.63 31.91
C SER A 149 15.17 -24.73 30.62
N ASP A 150 16.50 -24.74 30.72
CA ASP A 150 17.39 -24.86 29.54
C ASP A 150 17.19 -26.22 28.82
N VAL A 151 16.99 -27.30 29.55
CA VAL A 151 16.67 -28.63 28.96
C VAL A 151 15.32 -28.59 28.25
N ASN A 152 14.30 -27.96 28.86
CA ASN A 152 12.98 -27.84 28.24
C ASN A 152 13.04 -27.06 26.93
N GLU A 153 13.92 -26.04 26.82
CA GLU A 153 14.10 -25.25 25.59
C GLU A 153 14.84 -26.04 24.48
N THR A 154 15.30 -27.28 24.75
CA THR A 154 15.82 -28.19 23.68
C THR A 154 14.70 -28.78 22.83
N VAL A 155 13.48 -28.75 23.31
CA VAL A 155 12.29 -29.19 22.60
C VAL A 155 11.52 -27.98 22.09
N ILE A 156 11.60 -27.76 20.79
CA ILE A 156 10.94 -26.61 20.16
C ILE A 156 9.50 -26.98 19.84
N THR A 157 8.57 -26.16 20.35
CA THR A 157 7.14 -26.34 20.13
C THR A 157 6.54 -25.20 19.31
N ALA A 158 5.46 -25.50 18.58
CA ALA A 158 4.68 -24.49 17.87
C ALA A 158 3.99 -23.53 18.84
N PRO A 159 4.15 -22.20 18.70
CA PRO A 159 3.54 -21.22 19.60
C PRO A 159 2.05 -21.00 19.31
N MET A 160 1.57 -21.38 18.13
CA MET A 160 0.21 -21.17 17.66
C MET A 160 -0.22 -22.27 16.68
N ASP A 161 -1.52 -22.38 16.47
CA ASP A 161 -2.08 -23.19 15.37
C ASP A 161 -1.81 -22.53 14.04
N GLY A 162 -1.46 -23.32 13.01
CA GLY A 162 -1.20 -22.76 11.70
C GLY A 162 -0.54 -23.73 10.73
N ILE A 163 0.03 -23.19 9.68
CA ILE A 163 0.76 -23.93 8.64
C ILE A 163 2.22 -23.48 8.66
N VAL A 164 3.13 -24.43 8.51
CA VAL A 164 4.56 -24.15 8.33
C VAL A 164 4.77 -23.49 6.96
N VAL A 165 5.26 -22.26 6.95
CA VAL A 165 5.50 -21.46 5.73
C VAL A 165 7.00 -21.39 5.45
N GLY A 166 7.38 -21.81 4.26
CA GLY A 166 8.77 -21.92 3.86
C GLY A 166 9.46 -23.16 4.42
N GLU A 167 10.62 -23.47 3.89
CA GLU A 167 11.39 -24.67 4.24
C GLU A 167 11.99 -24.54 5.66
N PRO A 168 11.70 -25.47 6.58
CA PRO A 168 12.33 -25.50 7.89
C PRO A 168 13.84 -25.75 7.78
N LEU A 169 14.61 -25.27 8.76
CA LEU A 169 16.04 -25.57 8.80
C LEU A 169 16.28 -27.08 8.94
N THR A 170 17.30 -27.56 8.25
CA THR A 170 17.65 -28.99 8.25
C THR A 170 18.38 -29.42 9.53
N ALA A 171 18.21 -30.70 9.88
CA ALA A 171 18.96 -31.34 10.95
C ALA A 171 20.50 -31.20 10.71
N GLY A 172 21.22 -30.99 11.80
CA GLY A 172 22.67 -30.70 11.75
C GLY A 172 23.03 -29.21 11.73
N THR A 173 22.09 -28.32 11.42
CA THR A 173 22.30 -26.88 11.48
C THR A 173 22.45 -26.40 12.92
N MET A 174 23.30 -25.38 13.15
CA MET A 174 23.45 -24.77 14.46
C MET A 174 22.37 -23.70 14.66
N ALA A 175 21.48 -23.87 15.61
CA ALA A 175 20.59 -22.85 16.09
C ALA A 175 21.31 -21.99 17.14
N VAL A 176 21.42 -20.70 16.90
CA VAL A 176 22.14 -19.77 17.76
C VAL A 176 21.14 -18.85 18.47
N GLN A 177 21.27 -18.81 19.79
CA GLN A 177 20.61 -17.80 20.60
C GLN A 177 21.25 -16.44 20.33
N GLY A 178 20.45 -15.44 19.93
CA GLY A 178 20.96 -14.09 19.70
C GLY A 178 19.96 -13.03 20.13
N ASN A 179 20.46 -12.00 20.82
CA ASN A 179 19.62 -10.86 21.21
C ASN A 179 19.22 -9.99 20.00
N SER A 180 20.06 -9.94 18.97
CA SER A 180 19.84 -9.12 17.78
C SER A 180 19.49 -9.91 16.52
N ASN A 181 19.88 -11.20 16.44
CA ASN A 181 19.71 -12.05 15.27
C ASN A 181 19.60 -13.53 15.69
N PRO A 182 18.50 -13.95 16.30
CA PRO A 182 18.30 -15.36 16.62
C PRO A 182 18.15 -16.17 15.32
N THR A 183 18.61 -17.44 15.33
CA THR A 183 18.38 -18.32 14.20
C THR A 183 16.90 -18.72 14.15
N VAL A 184 16.20 -18.31 13.09
CA VAL A 184 14.83 -18.71 12.80
C VAL A 184 14.86 -20.14 12.26
N ILE A 185 14.23 -21.08 12.95
CA ILE A 185 14.17 -22.50 12.56
C ILE A 185 13.09 -22.71 11.50
N MET A 186 11.93 -22.11 11.69
CA MET A 186 10.78 -22.16 10.79
C MET A 186 9.84 -20.99 11.07
N ARG A 187 8.90 -20.77 10.15
CA ARG A 187 7.82 -19.78 10.34
C ARG A 187 6.48 -20.50 10.32
N ILE A 188 5.60 -20.17 11.24
CA ILE A 188 4.23 -20.68 11.32
C ILE A 188 3.29 -19.52 11.07
N ALA A 189 2.31 -19.70 10.20
CA ALA A 189 1.35 -18.68 9.84
C ALA A 189 -0.08 -19.22 9.85
N ASP A 190 -1.01 -18.37 10.32
CA ASP A 190 -2.44 -18.61 10.18
C ASP A 190 -2.89 -18.11 8.79
N LEU A 191 -3.24 -19.06 7.91
CA LEU A 191 -3.73 -18.79 6.56
C LEU A 191 -5.25 -18.86 6.44
N SER A 192 -5.98 -18.98 7.56
CA SER A 192 -7.45 -19.03 7.56
C SER A 192 -8.07 -17.73 7.06
N GLU A 193 -7.49 -16.61 7.44
CA GLU A 193 -7.85 -15.28 6.95
C GLU A 193 -6.63 -14.64 6.32
N LYS A 194 -6.84 -14.02 5.16
CA LYS A 194 -5.79 -13.33 4.41
C LYS A 194 -6.03 -11.84 4.46
N LEU A 195 -4.97 -11.09 4.65
CA LEU A 195 -4.98 -9.64 4.67
C LEU A 195 -4.19 -9.13 3.47
N VAL A 196 -4.64 -8.01 2.90
CA VAL A 196 -3.82 -7.26 1.94
C VAL A 196 -3.30 -6.02 2.65
N LYS A 197 -1.99 -5.88 2.72
CA LYS A 197 -1.34 -4.68 3.25
C LYS A 197 -0.86 -3.83 2.09
N ALA A 198 -1.60 -2.76 1.79
CA ALA A 198 -1.31 -1.88 0.67
C ALA A 198 -0.69 -0.55 1.12
N LYS A 199 0.07 0.06 0.21
CA LYS A 199 0.63 1.40 0.35
C LYS A 199 -0.25 2.38 -0.42
N VAL A 200 -0.79 3.37 0.27
CA VAL A 200 -1.59 4.45 -0.29
C VAL A 200 -0.81 5.76 -0.16
N ASP A 201 -0.85 6.58 -1.18
CA ASP A 201 -0.19 7.88 -1.21
C ASP A 201 -0.80 8.85 -0.17
N GLU A 202 0.01 9.77 0.36
CA GLU A 202 -0.41 10.81 1.31
C GLU A 202 -1.54 11.67 0.75
N THR A 203 -1.52 11.94 -0.56
CA THR A 203 -2.54 12.77 -1.22
C THR A 203 -3.92 12.13 -1.21
N ASP A 204 -3.99 10.80 -1.20
CA ASP A 204 -5.22 10.04 -1.34
C ASP A 204 -5.74 9.47 -0.03
N ILE A 205 -4.85 9.29 0.97
CA ILE A 205 -5.21 8.64 2.24
C ILE A 205 -6.33 9.35 2.98
N GLY A 206 -6.42 10.68 2.85
CA GLY A 206 -7.50 11.48 3.45
C GLY A 206 -8.90 11.12 2.95
N SER A 207 -9.00 10.52 1.76
CA SER A 207 -10.26 10.08 1.16
C SER A 207 -10.64 8.65 1.56
N VAL A 208 -9.69 7.84 2.01
CA VAL A 208 -9.91 6.43 2.38
C VAL A 208 -10.52 6.34 3.77
N LYS A 209 -11.57 5.53 3.92
CA LYS A 209 -12.26 5.32 5.21
C LYS A 209 -12.26 3.83 5.58
N VAL A 210 -12.22 3.54 6.88
CA VAL A 210 -12.43 2.19 7.37
C VAL A 210 -13.80 1.69 6.94
N GLY A 211 -13.87 0.45 6.46
CA GLY A 211 -15.08 -0.15 5.88
C GLY A 211 -15.27 0.13 4.38
N ALA A 212 -14.45 0.98 3.74
CA ALA A 212 -14.50 1.18 2.30
C ALA A 212 -14.23 -0.14 1.56
N ARG A 213 -14.93 -0.32 0.44
CA ARG A 213 -14.75 -1.50 -0.43
C ARG A 213 -13.58 -1.27 -1.38
N ALA A 214 -12.85 -2.33 -1.66
CA ALA A 214 -11.81 -2.33 -2.67
C ALA A 214 -11.97 -3.57 -3.55
N ALA A 215 -11.76 -3.40 -4.84
CA ALA A 215 -11.53 -4.51 -5.75
C ALA A 215 -10.01 -4.65 -5.94
N PHE A 216 -9.52 -5.88 -6.06
CA PHE A 216 -8.11 -6.08 -6.35
C PHE A 216 -7.87 -7.28 -7.26
N THR A 217 -6.76 -7.23 -7.96
CA THR A 217 -6.23 -8.33 -8.75
C THR A 217 -4.85 -8.70 -8.25
N VAL A 218 -4.44 -9.94 -8.43
CA VAL A 218 -3.08 -10.39 -8.16
C VAL A 218 -2.38 -10.74 -9.46
N ASP A 219 -1.09 -10.50 -9.54
CA ASP A 219 -0.32 -10.72 -10.77
C ASP A 219 -0.34 -12.20 -11.22
N ALA A 220 -0.58 -13.13 -10.29
CA ALA A 220 -0.74 -14.55 -10.60
C ALA A 220 -2.09 -14.92 -11.26
N TYR A 221 -3.14 -14.13 -11.02
CA TYR A 221 -4.50 -14.34 -11.55
C TYR A 221 -5.07 -13.01 -12.07
N PRO A 222 -4.61 -12.50 -13.22
CA PRO A 222 -4.98 -11.17 -13.72
C PRO A 222 -6.46 -11.08 -14.14
N ASP A 223 -7.07 -12.19 -14.53
CA ASP A 223 -8.46 -12.25 -14.96
C ASP A 223 -9.47 -12.41 -13.80
N GLU A 224 -8.98 -12.69 -12.59
CA GLU A 224 -9.82 -12.89 -11.42
C GLU A 224 -9.83 -11.66 -10.53
N LYS A 225 -11.04 -11.10 -10.30
CA LYS A 225 -11.23 -9.95 -9.41
C LYS A 225 -11.62 -10.45 -8.02
N PHE A 226 -10.86 -10.02 -7.04
CA PHE A 226 -11.13 -10.24 -5.63
C PHE A 226 -11.68 -8.97 -4.99
N PHE A 227 -12.44 -9.14 -3.92
CA PHE A 227 -13.00 -8.03 -3.17
C PHE A 227 -12.47 -8.03 -1.75
N ALA A 228 -12.20 -6.84 -1.25
CA ALA A 228 -11.70 -6.65 0.10
C ALA A 228 -12.38 -5.44 0.74
N THR A 229 -12.28 -5.35 2.06
CA THR A 229 -12.77 -4.19 2.81
C THR A 229 -11.64 -3.62 3.66
N VAL A 230 -11.58 -2.29 3.76
CA VAL A 230 -10.61 -1.61 4.62
C VAL A 230 -10.88 -1.96 6.07
N ASN A 231 -9.95 -2.64 6.70
CA ASN A 231 -10.00 -3.01 8.12
C ASN A 231 -9.33 -1.93 8.98
N LYS A 232 -8.12 -1.50 8.60
CA LYS A 232 -7.31 -0.58 9.40
C LYS A 232 -6.49 0.33 8.50
N ILE A 233 -6.37 1.59 8.90
CA ILE A 233 -5.46 2.58 8.31
C ILE A 233 -4.36 2.85 9.34
N SER A 234 -3.10 2.73 8.93
CA SER A 234 -1.96 3.07 9.78
C SER A 234 -1.94 4.57 10.04
N GLN A 235 -1.66 4.97 11.28
CA GLN A 235 -1.50 6.37 11.66
C GLN A 235 -0.07 6.87 11.49
N THR A 236 0.84 6.00 11.04
CA THR A 236 2.23 6.32 10.78
C THR A 236 2.56 6.04 9.32
N ASP A 237 3.46 6.84 8.76
CA ASP A 237 4.01 6.63 7.42
C ASP A 237 4.77 5.29 7.33
N THR A 238 5.02 4.83 6.11
CA THR A 238 5.72 3.55 5.87
C THR A 238 7.19 3.58 6.29
N SER A 239 7.82 4.75 6.36
CA SER A 239 9.20 4.94 6.77
C SER A 239 9.37 5.05 8.29
N ASN A 240 8.25 5.24 9.02
CA ASN A 240 8.25 5.45 10.48
C ASN A 240 9.27 6.52 10.92
N SER A 241 9.35 7.60 10.14
CA SER A 241 10.39 8.62 10.20
C SER A 241 10.48 9.36 11.55
N TRP A 242 9.37 9.44 12.27
CA TRP A 242 9.29 10.11 13.58
C TRP A 242 9.80 9.26 14.75
N ASN A 243 10.00 7.96 14.57
CA ASN A 243 10.47 7.03 15.61
C ASN A 243 11.92 6.55 15.41
N SER A 244 12.61 7.04 14.38
CA SER A 244 14.01 6.69 14.11
C SER A 244 14.95 7.44 15.05
N THR A 245 15.26 6.87 16.22
CA THR A 245 16.30 7.36 17.13
C THR A 245 17.72 7.00 16.68
N SER A 246 17.87 6.35 15.54
CA SER A 246 19.17 5.98 14.96
C SER A 246 19.65 7.07 14.02
N SER A 247 20.62 7.83 14.51
CA SER A 247 21.49 8.72 13.75
C SER A 247 22.38 7.96 12.75
N SER A 248 21.80 7.35 11.75
CA SER A 248 22.50 7.01 10.53
C SER A 248 22.15 8.07 9.50
N SER A 249 23.03 9.07 9.39
CA SER A 249 23.06 10.07 8.35
C SER A 249 23.23 9.42 6.97
N SER A 250 22.19 8.86 6.42
CA SER A 250 22.05 8.71 5.00
C SER A 250 21.24 9.91 4.53
N SER A 251 21.93 10.86 3.92
CA SER A 251 21.38 11.95 3.14
C SER A 251 20.54 11.37 1.99
N SER A 252 19.30 11.02 2.26
CA SER A 252 18.32 10.69 1.25
C SER A 252 17.64 11.97 0.82
N SER A 253 17.84 12.28 -0.44
CA SER A 253 17.22 13.33 -1.24
C SER A 253 15.78 13.63 -0.83
N SER A 254 15.50 14.91 -0.70
CA SER A 254 14.26 15.57 -0.25
C SER A 254 13.02 15.40 -1.15
N ASN A 255 12.82 14.25 -1.79
CA ASN A 255 11.64 13.95 -2.64
C ASN A 255 11.12 12.51 -2.46
N ALA A 256 11.21 11.96 -1.27
CA ALA A 256 10.61 10.66 -1.00
C ALA A 256 9.08 10.83 -0.92
N VAL A 257 8.35 10.12 -1.77
CA VAL A 257 6.89 10.04 -1.70
C VAL A 257 6.50 9.37 -0.40
N ILE A 258 5.58 9.98 0.34
CA ILE A 258 5.11 9.48 1.63
C ILE A 258 3.92 8.54 1.38
N TYR A 259 3.99 7.35 1.95
CA TYR A 259 2.94 6.36 1.87
C TYR A 259 2.45 5.96 3.26
N TYR A 260 1.18 5.59 3.35
CA TYR A 260 0.57 5.02 4.54
C TYR A 260 0.12 3.59 4.28
N TYR A 261 0.27 2.72 5.28
CA TYR A 261 -0.25 1.36 5.17
C TYR A 261 -1.75 1.32 5.45
N VAL A 262 -2.48 0.72 4.53
CA VAL A 262 -3.88 0.36 4.69
C VAL A 262 -3.98 -1.16 4.66
N THR A 263 -4.64 -1.73 5.65
CA THR A 263 -4.85 -3.17 5.76
C THR A 263 -6.29 -3.49 5.40
N PHE A 264 -6.45 -4.43 4.48
CA PHE A 264 -7.74 -4.90 3.99
C PHE A 264 -7.95 -6.33 4.45
N ASN A 265 -9.19 -6.67 4.78
CA ASN A 265 -9.61 -8.05 4.93
C ASN A 265 -10.02 -8.59 3.56
N ALA A 266 -9.35 -9.64 3.11
CA ALA A 266 -9.54 -10.26 1.81
C ALA A 266 -10.04 -11.69 1.96
N PRO A 267 -11.35 -11.94 1.92
CA PRO A 267 -11.89 -13.28 1.94
C PRO A 267 -11.47 -14.05 0.67
N ASP A 268 -10.93 -15.23 0.85
CA ASP A 268 -10.48 -16.10 -0.24
C ASP A 268 -11.12 -17.49 -0.16
N PRO A 269 -12.38 -17.62 -0.59
CA PRO A 269 -13.10 -18.89 -0.51
C PRO A 269 -12.53 -19.99 -1.42
N LYS A 270 -11.73 -19.61 -2.41
CA LYS A 270 -11.10 -20.56 -3.35
C LYS A 270 -9.68 -20.96 -2.95
N ASN A 271 -9.12 -20.36 -1.91
CA ASN A 271 -7.75 -20.57 -1.46
C ASN A 271 -6.66 -20.33 -2.54
N LEU A 272 -6.89 -19.34 -3.41
CA LEU A 272 -5.97 -19.00 -4.51
C LEU A 272 -4.87 -18.03 -4.07
N LEU A 273 -5.13 -17.24 -3.03
CA LEU A 273 -4.22 -16.20 -2.57
C LEU A 273 -3.13 -16.81 -1.68
N LEU A 274 -1.88 -16.66 -2.09
CA LEU A 274 -0.72 -17.08 -1.29
C LEU A 274 -0.04 -15.87 -0.63
N PRO A 275 0.55 -16.05 0.54
CA PRO A 275 1.36 -15.01 1.18
C PRO A 275 2.44 -14.46 0.24
N ALA A 276 2.76 -13.18 0.38
CA ALA A 276 3.71 -12.44 -0.44
C ALA A 276 3.30 -12.17 -1.91
N MET A 277 2.16 -12.65 -2.39
CA MET A 277 1.66 -12.22 -3.70
C MET A 277 1.43 -10.71 -3.74
N THR A 278 1.76 -10.09 -4.87
CA THR A 278 1.49 -8.68 -5.11
C THR A 278 0.04 -8.49 -5.53
N ALA A 279 -0.64 -7.54 -4.88
CA ALA A 279 -2.02 -7.15 -5.16
C ALA A 279 -2.06 -5.71 -5.67
N ARG A 280 -2.87 -5.47 -6.71
CA ARG A 280 -3.22 -4.14 -7.21
C ARG A 280 -4.66 -3.87 -6.82
N LEU A 281 -4.86 -2.82 -6.04
CA LEU A 281 -6.14 -2.48 -5.45
C LEU A 281 -6.69 -1.19 -6.03
N ASP A 282 -8.00 -1.18 -6.25
CA ASP A 282 -8.79 0.02 -6.54
C ASP A 282 -9.80 0.21 -5.39
N ILE A 283 -9.52 1.19 -4.55
CA ILE A 283 -10.28 1.49 -3.34
C ILE A 283 -11.40 2.46 -3.70
N THR A 284 -12.65 2.10 -3.50
CA THR A 284 -13.78 2.98 -3.72
C THR A 284 -13.91 3.98 -2.57
N VAL A 285 -13.58 5.24 -2.84
CA VAL A 285 -13.61 6.32 -1.84
C VAL A 285 -14.85 7.21 -1.93
N GLY A 286 -15.55 7.15 -3.05
CA GLY A 286 -16.82 7.84 -3.27
C GLY A 286 -17.69 7.07 -4.26
N HIS A 287 -18.99 7.10 -4.07
CA HIS A 287 -19.97 6.49 -4.96
C HIS A 287 -21.22 7.36 -5.02
N ALA A 288 -21.70 7.61 -6.22
CA ALA A 288 -22.92 8.35 -6.47
C ALA A 288 -23.78 7.54 -7.47
N GLU A 289 -24.97 7.14 -7.03
CA GLU A 289 -25.89 6.32 -7.83
C GLU A 289 -26.79 7.20 -8.70
N ASN A 290 -26.96 6.82 -9.97
CA ASN A 290 -27.85 7.49 -10.93
C ASN A 290 -27.69 9.03 -10.99
N SER A 291 -26.43 9.47 -10.80
CA SER A 291 -26.09 10.90 -10.79
C SER A 291 -26.03 11.46 -12.21
N LEU A 292 -26.38 12.76 -12.33
CA LEU A 292 -26.21 13.48 -13.58
C LEU A 292 -24.73 13.77 -13.79
N CYS A 293 -24.17 13.32 -14.91
CA CYS A 293 -22.74 13.39 -15.16
C CYS A 293 -22.44 14.15 -16.43
N VAL A 294 -21.40 14.97 -16.38
CA VAL A 294 -20.83 15.69 -17.53
C VAL A 294 -19.38 15.28 -17.73
N PRO A 295 -18.86 15.29 -18.95
CA PRO A 295 -17.44 15.06 -19.20
C PRO A 295 -16.58 16.08 -18.43
N ILE A 296 -15.45 15.65 -17.89
CA ILE A 296 -14.51 16.54 -17.15
C ILE A 296 -14.08 17.70 -18.05
N GLU A 297 -13.88 17.44 -19.35
CA GLU A 297 -13.42 18.41 -20.33
C GLU A 297 -14.47 19.49 -20.66
N ALA A 298 -15.74 19.25 -20.35
CA ALA A 298 -16.82 20.22 -20.50
C ALA A 298 -16.91 21.22 -19.34
N VAL A 299 -16.31 20.92 -18.19
CA VAL A 299 -16.37 21.76 -16.99
C VAL A 299 -15.34 22.88 -17.11
N LYS A 300 -15.82 24.11 -17.08
CA LYS A 300 -15.02 25.33 -17.08
C LYS A 300 -15.22 26.08 -15.77
N THR A 301 -14.23 26.88 -15.40
CA THR A 301 -14.30 27.67 -14.15
C THR A 301 -14.01 29.13 -14.47
N ASP A 302 -14.82 30.03 -13.92
CA ASP A 302 -14.59 31.48 -13.98
C ASP A 302 -14.75 32.09 -12.58
N GLY A 303 -14.73 33.43 -12.52
CA GLY A 303 -14.91 34.15 -11.23
C GLY A 303 -16.27 33.93 -10.53
N GLY A 304 -17.24 33.33 -11.20
CA GLY A 304 -18.55 32.98 -10.66
C GLY A 304 -18.70 31.53 -10.20
N GLY A 305 -17.72 30.68 -10.48
CA GLY A 305 -17.74 29.26 -10.11
C GLY A 305 -17.53 28.31 -11.29
N SER A 306 -17.90 27.06 -11.13
CA SER A 306 -17.85 26.06 -12.20
C SER A 306 -19.09 26.17 -13.08
N TYR A 307 -18.90 26.08 -14.39
CA TYR A 307 -19.98 26.13 -15.38
C TYR A 307 -19.70 25.18 -16.55
N VAL A 308 -20.74 24.82 -17.26
CA VAL A 308 -20.68 24.15 -18.56
C VAL A 308 -21.35 25.01 -19.62
N GLU A 309 -20.97 24.87 -20.86
CA GLU A 309 -21.63 25.53 -21.98
C GLU A 309 -22.62 24.54 -22.63
N ARG A 310 -23.91 24.74 -22.35
CA ARG A 310 -24.97 23.97 -22.99
C ARG A 310 -25.12 24.46 -24.43
N VAL A 311 -24.99 23.55 -25.38
CA VAL A 311 -25.10 23.85 -26.80
C VAL A 311 -26.53 23.52 -27.27
N THR A 312 -27.18 24.52 -27.84
CA THR A 312 -28.47 24.37 -28.49
C THR A 312 -28.33 24.60 -29.99
N VAL A 313 -28.98 23.78 -30.78
CA VAL A 313 -28.98 23.91 -32.25
C VAL A 313 -30.35 24.46 -32.66
N ASP A 314 -30.34 25.60 -33.36
CA ASP A 314 -31.59 26.18 -33.88
C ASP A 314 -32.08 25.43 -35.12
N ALA A 315 -33.28 25.79 -35.58
CA ALA A 315 -33.90 25.18 -36.78
C ALA A 315 -33.09 25.40 -38.08
N GLN A 316 -32.14 26.30 -38.06
CA GLN A 316 -31.24 26.63 -39.18
C GLN A 316 -29.87 25.89 -39.08
N GLY A 317 -29.68 25.07 -38.02
CA GLY A 317 -28.43 24.33 -37.80
C GLY A 317 -27.31 25.16 -37.16
N LYS A 318 -27.60 26.37 -36.69
CA LYS A 318 -26.64 27.22 -36.01
C LYS A 318 -26.53 26.79 -34.54
N GLN A 319 -25.31 26.49 -34.10
CA GLN A 319 -25.01 26.18 -32.71
C GLN A 319 -24.89 27.45 -31.87
N SER A 320 -25.50 27.48 -30.72
CA SER A 320 -25.41 28.56 -29.73
C SER A 320 -25.10 27.94 -28.36
N ALA A 321 -24.08 28.47 -27.68
CA ALA A 321 -23.65 28.02 -26.39
C ALA A 321 -24.14 28.95 -25.29
N GLU A 322 -24.82 28.42 -24.27
CA GLU A 322 -25.29 29.13 -23.08
C GLU A 322 -24.52 28.65 -21.86
N LYS A 323 -24.03 29.59 -21.05
CA LYS A 323 -23.35 29.26 -19.78
C LYS A 323 -24.36 28.84 -18.73
N VAL A 324 -24.22 27.61 -18.25
CA VAL A 324 -25.00 27.07 -17.13
C VAL A 324 -24.06 26.84 -15.95
N TYR A 325 -24.25 27.56 -14.88
CA TYR A 325 -23.48 27.37 -13.64
C TYR A 325 -23.92 26.09 -12.94
N ILE A 326 -22.94 25.30 -12.53
CA ILE A 326 -23.15 24.02 -11.86
C ILE A 326 -22.35 23.94 -10.57
N THR A 327 -22.85 23.16 -9.62
CA THR A 327 -22.03 22.71 -8.49
C THR A 327 -21.55 21.30 -8.80
N VAL A 328 -20.23 21.14 -8.87
CA VAL A 328 -19.62 19.83 -9.10
C VAL A 328 -19.61 19.01 -7.81
N GLY A 329 -19.94 17.73 -7.94
CA GLY A 329 -19.91 16.75 -6.87
C GLY A 329 -18.68 15.85 -6.96
N LEU A 330 -18.90 14.55 -7.15
CA LEU A 330 -17.86 13.53 -7.24
C LEU A 330 -17.15 13.61 -8.59
N TYR A 331 -15.80 13.59 -8.56
CA TYR A 331 -14.96 13.44 -9.75
C TYR A 331 -14.66 11.95 -10.00
N GLY A 332 -15.06 11.44 -11.15
CA GLY A 332 -14.66 10.13 -11.67
C GLY A 332 -13.43 10.24 -12.57
N GLU A 333 -13.19 9.23 -13.41
CA GLU A 333 -12.06 9.20 -14.37
C GLU A 333 -12.32 10.05 -15.60
N GLU A 334 -13.50 9.97 -16.19
CA GLU A 334 -13.88 10.69 -17.43
C GLU A 334 -15.02 11.68 -17.21
N PHE A 335 -15.85 11.46 -16.19
CA PHE A 335 -17.05 12.23 -15.89
C PHE A 335 -17.00 12.85 -14.51
N VAL A 336 -17.73 13.98 -14.36
CA VAL A 336 -17.94 14.67 -13.09
C VAL A 336 -19.42 14.70 -12.79
N GLU A 337 -19.77 14.45 -11.54
CA GLU A 337 -21.13 14.58 -11.04
C GLU A 337 -21.56 16.05 -10.98
N VAL A 338 -22.77 16.34 -11.45
CA VAL A 338 -23.44 17.61 -11.27
C VAL A 338 -24.36 17.50 -10.05
N ALA A 339 -23.92 18.03 -8.90
CA ALA A 339 -24.69 18.01 -7.67
C ALA A 339 -25.89 18.97 -7.71
N SER A 340 -25.75 20.12 -8.39
CA SER A 340 -26.82 21.06 -8.65
C SER A 340 -26.53 21.92 -9.89
N GLY A 341 -27.57 22.31 -10.63
CA GLY A 341 -27.50 23.12 -11.85
C GLY A 341 -28.73 22.90 -12.71
N ASP A 342 -28.96 23.78 -13.67
CA ASP A 342 -30.10 23.71 -14.60
C ASP A 342 -29.69 22.90 -15.85
N LEU A 343 -29.37 21.61 -15.63
CA LEU A 343 -29.01 20.64 -16.68
C LEU A 343 -29.92 19.42 -16.59
N GLN A 344 -30.22 18.85 -17.76
CA GLN A 344 -31.02 17.63 -17.88
C GLN A 344 -30.23 16.55 -18.62
N ALA A 345 -30.58 15.30 -18.34
CA ALA A 345 -30.04 14.17 -19.11
C ALA A 345 -30.45 14.30 -20.58
N GLY A 346 -29.48 14.27 -21.49
CA GLY A 346 -29.65 14.45 -22.94
C GLY A 346 -29.26 15.82 -23.44
N ASP A 347 -28.99 16.81 -22.58
CA ASP A 347 -28.45 18.11 -23.01
C ASP A 347 -27.08 17.90 -23.65
N ASP A 348 -26.78 18.68 -24.69
CA ASP A 348 -25.49 18.70 -25.35
C ASP A 348 -24.61 19.77 -24.70
N VAL A 349 -23.41 19.40 -24.21
CA VAL A 349 -22.44 20.31 -23.61
C VAL A 349 -21.20 20.41 -24.46
N SER A 350 -20.62 21.61 -24.54
CA SER A 350 -19.40 21.89 -25.31
C SER A 350 -18.19 21.25 -24.64
N VAL A 351 -17.48 20.42 -25.37
CA VAL A 351 -16.23 19.79 -24.94
C VAL A 351 -15.07 20.50 -25.65
N THR A 352 -14.12 21.00 -24.90
CA THR A 352 -12.92 21.62 -25.47
C THR A 352 -11.77 20.63 -25.28
N TYR A 353 -11.51 19.80 -26.29
CA TYR A 353 -10.27 19.01 -26.30
C TYR A 353 -9.08 19.99 -26.38
N GLN A 354 -8.26 20.03 -25.34
CA GLN A 354 -6.93 20.60 -25.47
C GLN A 354 -6.15 19.70 -26.41
N ALA A 355 -6.13 20.05 -27.70
CA ALA A 355 -5.26 19.41 -28.67
C ALA A 355 -3.83 19.48 -28.09
N ALA A 356 -3.26 18.33 -27.74
CA ALA A 356 -1.88 18.23 -27.30
C ALA A 356 -1.02 19.02 -28.28
N ALA A 357 -0.40 20.08 -27.79
CA ALA A 357 0.40 21.02 -28.62
C ALA A 357 1.42 20.21 -29.40
N LYS A 358 1.13 20.02 -30.68
CA LYS A 358 2.02 19.40 -31.65
C LYS A 358 3.25 20.32 -31.70
N LYS A 359 4.34 19.95 -31.04
CA LYS A 359 5.63 20.60 -31.11
C LYS A 359 6.04 20.60 -32.59
N THR A 360 5.72 21.65 -33.28
CA THR A 360 6.24 21.93 -34.63
C THR A 360 7.72 22.24 -34.46
N SER A 361 8.54 21.22 -34.67
CA SER A 361 9.99 21.43 -34.82
C SER A 361 10.23 22.27 -36.05
N THR A 362 10.36 23.57 -35.85
CA THR A 362 10.87 24.48 -36.87
C THR A 362 12.34 24.15 -37.07
N GLN A 363 12.61 23.34 -38.08
CA GLN A 363 13.96 23.06 -38.57
C GLN A 363 14.45 24.30 -39.28
N SER A 364 15.11 25.19 -38.55
CA SER A 364 15.86 26.30 -39.11
C SER A 364 17.12 25.73 -39.75
N GLY A 365 17.10 25.60 -41.09
CA GLY A 365 18.28 25.38 -41.87
C GLY A 365 19.09 26.68 -41.94
N GLY A 366 20.30 26.69 -41.42
CA GLY A 366 21.28 27.74 -41.53
C GLY A 366 22.65 27.14 -41.75
N GLY A 367 23.10 27.11 -42.99
CA GLY A 367 24.44 26.72 -43.35
C GLY A 367 25.48 27.75 -42.93
N GLY A 368 26.70 27.32 -42.67
CA GLY A 368 27.86 28.22 -42.45
C GLY A 368 29.10 27.46 -42.00
N ARG A 369 29.85 26.98 -42.96
CA ARG A 369 31.34 26.96 -43.11
C ARG A 369 32.21 27.13 -41.86
N GLY A 370 33.13 26.18 -41.69
CA GLY A 370 34.59 26.43 -41.67
C GLY A 370 35.24 26.56 -40.32
N GLY A 371 36.21 25.73 -40.04
CA GLY A 371 37.20 25.98 -39.02
C GLY A 371 37.95 24.71 -38.55
N MET A 372 39.01 24.36 -39.30
CA MET A 372 40.08 23.43 -38.86
C MET A 372 40.72 23.93 -37.57
N GLY A 373 41.13 23.01 -36.69
CA GLY A 373 42.08 23.34 -35.64
C GLY A 373 42.36 22.27 -34.60
N ARG A 374 43.27 21.35 -34.93
CA ARG A 374 44.31 20.79 -34.03
C ARG A 374 43.89 20.02 -32.72
N MET A 375 44.11 18.75 -32.75
CA MET A 375 44.73 17.98 -31.67
C MET A 375 46.13 18.54 -31.31
N PRO A 376 46.73 18.36 -30.14
CA PRO A 376 47.24 17.11 -29.58
C PRO A 376 47.45 17.12 -28.04
N PRO A 377 48.39 16.36 -27.48
CA PRO A 377 48.23 15.06 -26.86
C PRO A 377 48.64 15.11 -25.36
N MET A 378 48.28 14.16 -24.64
CA MET A 378 48.87 13.28 -23.62
C MET A 378 47.87 12.85 -22.58
#